data_ef6fc4554863caac7fe834492acd42ce
#
_entry.id   ef6fc4554863caac7fe834492acd42ce
#
_cell.length_a   1.000
_cell.length_b   1.000
_cell.length_c   1.000
_cell.angle_alpha   90.00
_cell.angle_beta   90.00
_cell.angle_gamma   90.00
#
_symmetry.space_group_name_H-M   'P 1'
#
loop_
_entity.id
_entity.type
_entity.pdbx_description
1 polymer ?
#
loop_
_entity_poly.entity_id
_entity_poly.type
_entity_poly.pdbx_seq_one_letter_code
_entity_poly.pdbx_strand_id
1 'polypeptide(L)'
;MKMTRKISWTLLLAAAVSFTQCKDAGDDVQIDDENELITSVTLKFTEEGTNNTTSFSYKDADGDGGNAPARFDTIALKPNKTYTLAIELLDESKTPASNITDEVAEESDEHLFVYTPAPSTLLTYTYGDKDANNYVIGLTGKAVTTVAGTGTLKVRLRHQPGTKNGTPSPGSDDVNLDFILKVQ
;
A
#
# COMPACT_ATOMS: atom_id res chain seq x y z
N MET A 1 53.97 -49.95 70.84
CA MET A 1 52.66 -50.22 70.24
C MET A 1 52.16 -48.90 69.66
N LYS A 2 52.34 -48.73 68.37
CA LYS A 2 51.93 -47.47 67.67
C LYS A 2 50.74 -47.80 66.77
N MET A 3 49.55 -47.23 67.08
CA MET A 3 48.38 -47.30 66.25
C MET A 3 48.41 -46.18 65.18
N THR A 4 48.52 -46.58 63.99
CA THR A 4 48.42 -45.66 62.87
C THR A 4 46.94 -45.51 62.40
N ARG A 5 46.37 -44.30 62.56
CA ARG A 5 45.04 -43.94 62.03
C ARG A 5 45.16 -43.65 60.53
N LYS A 6 44.48 -44.45 59.74
CA LYS A 6 44.30 -44.18 58.33
C LYS A 6 43.13 -43.16 58.16
N ILE A 7 43.44 -41.97 57.64
CA ILE A 7 42.44 -40.96 57.25
C ILE A 7 42.04 -41.30 55.84
N SER A 8 40.79 -41.70 55.69
CA SER A 8 40.17 -41.90 54.33
C SER A 8 39.68 -40.57 53.84
N TRP A 9 40.25 -40.11 52.74
CA TRP A 9 39.89 -38.89 52.09
C TRP A 9 38.87 -39.22 50.99
N THR A 10 37.60 -39.02 51.27
CA THR A 10 36.53 -39.11 50.28
C THR A 10 36.52 -37.84 49.43
N LEU A 11 36.89 -37.98 48.15
CA LEU A 11 36.77 -36.93 47.14
C LEU A 11 35.27 -36.75 46.78
N LEU A 12 34.70 -35.61 47.14
CA LEU A 12 33.37 -35.22 46.73
C LEU A 12 33.50 -34.58 45.37
N LEU A 13 33.08 -35.29 44.30
CA LEU A 13 33.05 -34.80 42.94
C LEU A 13 31.78 -33.99 42.78
N ALA A 14 31.88 -32.66 42.84
CA ALA A 14 30.75 -31.75 42.51
C ALA A 14 30.60 -31.67 40.99
N ALA A 15 29.57 -32.31 40.46
CA ALA A 15 29.17 -32.16 39.07
C ALA A 15 28.50 -30.78 38.89
N ALA A 16 29.21 -29.84 38.29
CA ALA A 16 28.64 -28.58 37.84
C ALA A 16 27.79 -28.85 36.58
N VAL A 17 26.47 -28.88 36.73
CA VAL A 17 25.55 -28.93 35.63
C VAL A 17 25.46 -27.51 35.07
N SER A 18 26.17 -27.24 33.97
CA SER A 18 26.01 -26.00 33.19
C SER A 18 24.69 -26.06 32.43
N PHE A 19 23.67 -25.36 32.92
CA PHE A 19 22.50 -25.06 32.13
C PHE A 19 22.90 -24.07 31.04
N THR A 20 23.15 -24.55 29.82
CA THR A 20 23.16 -23.74 28.65
C THR A 20 21.69 -23.35 28.38
N GLN A 21 21.33 -22.17 28.84
CA GLN A 21 20.07 -21.54 28.46
C GLN A 21 20.20 -21.15 26.98
N CYS A 22 19.71 -22.01 26.07
CA CYS A 22 19.39 -21.56 24.73
C CYS A 22 18.37 -20.44 24.88
N LYS A 23 18.80 -19.20 24.69
CA LYS A 23 17.89 -18.16 24.23
C LYS A 23 17.49 -18.63 22.86
N ASP A 24 16.27 -19.17 22.73
CA ASP A 24 15.55 -19.09 21.50
C ASP A 24 15.47 -17.59 21.19
N ALA A 25 16.29 -17.13 20.25
CA ALA A 25 15.98 -15.97 19.48
C ALA A 25 14.71 -16.39 18.72
N GLY A 26 13.56 -16.16 19.33
CA GLY A 26 12.35 -16.01 18.57
C GLY A 26 12.68 -14.90 17.59
N ASP A 27 12.92 -15.26 16.33
CA ASP A 27 12.61 -14.37 15.25
C ASP A 27 11.14 -14.02 15.49
N ASP A 28 10.91 -12.89 16.13
CA ASP A 28 9.67 -12.14 15.98
C ASP A 28 9.64 -11.88 14.46
N VAL A 29 9.01 -12.81 13.75
CA VAL A 29 8.50 -12.50 12.42
C VAL A 29 7.52 -11.38 12.71
N GLN A 30 7.99 -10.15 12.62
CA GLN A 30 7.12 -9.01 12.44
C GLN A 30 6.29 -9.40 11.21
N ILE A 31 5.11 -9.91 11.48
CA ILE A 31 4.07 -9.97 10.48
C ILE A 31 3.87 -8.49 10.21
N ASP A 32 4.35 -8.07 9.05
CA ASP A 32 4.09 -6.75 8.51
C ASP A 32 2.59 -6.71 8.21
N ASP A 33 1.80 -6.47 9.27
CA ASP A 33 0.35 -6.27 9.20
C ASP A 33 0.05 -4.83 8.71
N GLU A 34 1.01 -4.19 8.05
CA GLU A 34 0.89 -2.84 7.50
C GLU A 34 0.10 -2.79 6.17
N ASN A 35 -0.69 -3.79 5.87
CA ASN A 35 -1.74 -3.67 4.86
C ASN A 35 -2.86 -2.78 5.44
N GLU A 36 -2.81 -1.51 5.07
CA GLU A 36 -3.83 -0.55 5.47
C GLU A 36 -5.20 -0.97 4.94
N LEU A 37 -6.21 -0.97 5.81
CA LEU A 37 -7.58 -1.23 5.37
C LEU A 37 -8.10 -0.03 4.58
N ILE A 38 -8.09 -0.14 3.27
CA ILE A 38 -8.62 0.88 2.36
C ILE A 38 -10.04 0.50 1.95
N THR A 39 -11.04 1.17 2.53
CA THR A 39 -12.45 0.91 2.24
C THR A 39 -13.04 1.84 1.18
N SER A 40 -12.36 2.95 0.90
CA SER A 40 -12.81 3.92 -0.11
C SER A 40 -11.63 4.47 -0.91
N VAL A 41 -11.82 4.49 -2.24
CA VAL A 41 -10.89 5.09 -3.21
C VAL A 41 -11.66 6.10 -4.05
N THR A 42 -11.26 7.36 -4.02
CA THR A 42 -11.90 8.44 -4.79
C THR A 42 -10.90 9.10 -5.73
N LEU A 43 -11.19 9.06 -7.02
CA LEU A 43 -10.44 9.76 -8.07
C LEU A 43 -11.09 11.12 -8.33
N LYS A 44 -10.34 12.21 -8.15
CA LYS A 44 -10.80 13.59 -8.34
C LYS A 44 -10.16 14.18 -9.60
N PHE A 45 -10.96 14.42 -10.63
CA PHE A 45 -10.52 15.01 -11.91
C PHE A 45 -10.94 16.48 -11.97
N THR A 46 -9.98 17.39 -11.94
CA THR A 46 -10.20 18.84 -12.10
C THR A 46 -9.81 19.25 -13.52
N GLU A 47 -10.77 19.71 -14.34
CA GLU A 47 -10.52 20.14 -15.73
C GLU A 47 -9.62 21.39 -15.73
N GLU A 48 -8.47 21.34 -16.41
CA GLU A 48 -7.53 22.47 -16.49
C GLU A 48 -8.20 23.72 -17.09
N GLY A 49 -7.84 24.88 -16.54
CA GLY A 49 -8.41 26.16 -16.91
C GLY A 49 -9.81 26.43 -16.34
N THR A 50 -10.30 25.52 -15.49
CA THR A 50 -11.56 25.66 -14.76
C THR A 50 -11.37 25.29 -13.28
N ASN A 51 -12.42 25.50 -12.46
CA ASN A 51 -12.48 24.99 -11.09
C ASN A 51 -13.42 23.77 -10.99
N ASN A 52 -13.78 23.15 -12.13
CA ASN A 52 -14.73 22.05 -12.15
C ASN A 52 -14.01 20.74 -11.81
N THR A 53 -14.32 20.18 -10.65
CA THR A 53 -13.86 18.87 -10.21
C THR A 53 -15.02 17.87 -10.31
N THR A 54 -14.76 16.73 -10.91
CA THR A 54 -15.65 15.57 -10.89
C THR A 54 -14.96 14.43 -10.16
N SER A 55 -15.69 13.79 -9.24
CA SER A 55 -15.15 12.68 -8.43
C SER A 55 -15.84 11.38 -8.80
N PHE A 56 -15.07 10.29 -8.81
CA PHE A 56 -15.53 8.93 -9.04
C PHE A 56 -14.98 8.04 -7.95
N SER A 57 -15.85 7.27 -7.29
CA SER A 57 -15.49 6.51 -6.10
C SER A 57 -15.75 5.02 -6.26
N TYR A 58 -14.86 4.23 -5.67
CA TYR A 58 -15.09 2.88 -5.22
C TYR A 58 -15.29 2.94 -3.71
N LYS A 59 -16.25 2.16 -3.18
CA LYS A 59 -16.52 2.06 -1.76
C LYS A 59 -16.94 0.65 -1.40
N ASP A 60 -16.16 0.03 -0.52
CA ASP A 60 -16.36 -1.31 -0.01
C ASP A 60 -16.01 -1.33 1.49
N ALA A 61 -17.03 -1.39 2.34
CA ALA A 61 -16.85 -1.22 3.78
C ALA A 61 -16.29 -2.47 4.48
N ASP A 62 -16.41 -3.63 3.87
CA ASP A 62 -15.94 -4.94 4.39
C ASP A 62 -14.67 -5.45 3.65
N GLY A 63 -14.15 -4.67 2.70
CA GLY A 63 -12.92 -4.96 1.98
C GLY A 63 -13.08 -6.01 0.89
N ASP A 64 -11.96 -6.38 0.27
CA ASP A 64 -11.94 -7.33 -0.85
C ASP A 64 -12.36 -8.74 -0.39
N GLY A 65 -13.37 -9.29 -1.07
CA GLY A 65 -13.83 -10.67 -0.88
C GLY A 65 -15.06 -10.85 0.03
N GLY A 66 -15.65 -9.76 0.53
CA GLY A 66 -16.90 -9.76 1.30
C GLY A 66 -18.16 -9.67 0.43
N ASN A 67 -19.00 -8.67 0.69
CA ASN A 67 -20.15 -8.34 -0.15
C ASN A 67 -19.68 -7.57 -1.39
N ALA A 68 -20.58 -7.38 -2.36
CA ALA A 68 -20.28 -6.50 -3.48
C ALA A 68 -20.11 -5.05 -2.99
N PRO A 69 -19.20 -4.26 -3.61
CA PRO A 69 -18.96 -2.89 -3.19
C PRO A 69 -20.25 -2.07 -3.22
N ALA A 70 -20.45 -1.25 -2.18
CA ALA A 70 -21.60 -0.38 -2.06
C ALA A 70 -21.65 0.70 -3.17
N ARG A 71 -20.48 1.02 -3.75
CA ARG A 71 -20.32 1.96 -4.84
C ARG A 71 -19.13 1.60 -5.72
N PHE A 72 -19.36 1.64 -7.05
CA PHE A 72 -18.29 1.56 -8.03
C PHE A 72 -18.68 2.41 -9.25
N ASP A 73 -18.20 3.64 -9.28
CA ASP A 73 -18.58 4.60 -10.31
C ASP A 73 -17.95 4.28 -11.66
N THR A 74 -18.64 4.68 -12.74
CA THR A 74 -18.06 4.77 -14.06
C THR A 74 -17.41 6.14 -14.20
N ILE A 75 -16.13 6.20 -14.54
CA ILE A 75 -15.40 7.44 -14.85
C ILE A 75 -15.93 7.97 -16.20
N ALA A 76 -16.52 9.16 -16.19
CA ALA A 76 -17.02 9.84 -17.39
C ALA A 76 -16.29 11.17 -17.58
N LEU A 77 -15.45 11.28 -18.60
CA LEU A 77 -14.63 12.44 -18.91
C LEU A 77 -14.92 12.97 -20.31
N LYS A 78 -14.71 14.27 -20.52
CA LYS A 78 -14.84 14.88 -21.86
C LYS A 78 -13.64 14.51 -22.72
N PRO A 79 -13.81 14.36 -24.05
CA PRO A 79 -12.71 14.11 -24.97
C PRO A 79 -11.83 15.36 -25.17
N ASN A 80 -10.55 15.12 -25.48
CA ASN A 80 -9.54 16.15 -25.77
C ASN A 80 -9.41 17.20 -24.65
N LYS A 81 -9.41 16.73 -23.40
CA LYS A 81 -9.27 17.56 -22.20
C LYS A 81 -8.07 17.14 -21.38
N THR A 82 -7.57 18.09 -20.64
CA THR A 82 -6.52 17.88 -19.61
C THR A 82 -7.14 18.08 -18.25
N TYR A 83 -6.83 17.17 -17.34
CA TYR A 83 -7.27 17.20 -15.95
C TYR A 83 -6.08 17.09 -15.01
N THR A 84 -6.15 17.77 -13.87
CA THR A 84 -5.40 17.37 -12.71
C THR A 84 -6.15 16.20 -12.07
N LEU A 85 -5.49 15.05 -11.94
CA LEU A 85 -5.99 13.90 -11.17
C LEU A 85 -5.36 13.94 -9.77
N ALA A 86 -6.21 13.84 -8.75
CA ALA A 86 -5.80 13.54 -7.38
C ALA A 86 -6.60 12.33 -6.89
N ILE A 87 -5.98 11.54 -6.02
CA ILE A 87 -6.62 10.37 -5.39
C ILE A 87 -6.78 10.61 -3.90
N GLU A 88 -7.86 10.09 -3.32
CA GLU A 88 -8.13 10.09 -1.89
C GLU A 88 -8.48 8.67 -1.45
N LEU A 89 -7.87 8.23 -0.37
CA LEU A 89 -8.05 6.93 0.25
C LEU A 89 -8.56 7.10 1.68
N LEU A 90 -9.58 6.33 2.06
CA LEU A 90 -10.12 6.37 3.42
C LEU A 90 -10.33 4.95 3.96
N ASP A 91 -10.11 4.80 5.26
CA ASP A 91 -10.67 3.72 6.06
C ASP A 91 -11.92 4.23 6.80
N GLU A 92 -13.10 3.93 6.24
CA GLU A 92 -14.40 4.33 6.79
C GLU A 92 -14.96 3.29 7.78
N SER A 93 -14.23 2.21 8.08
CA SER A 93 -14.57 1.29 9.16
C SER A 93 -14.41 1.97 10.52
N LYS A 94 -13.61 3.02 10.59
CA LYS A 94 -13.33 3.84 11.79
C LYS A 94 -14.29 5.04 11.88
N THR A 95 -14.44 5.57 13.10
CA THR A 95 -15.23 6.78 13.35
C THR A 95 -14.45 7.73 14.28
N PRO A 96 -13.98 8.90 13.78
CA PRO A 96 -14.05 9.36 12.39
C PRO A 96 -13.26 8.45 11.44
N ALA A 97 -13.55 8.51 10.13
CA ALA A 97 -12.79 7.80 9.10
C ALA A 97 -11.31 8.19 9.15
N SER A 98 -10.41 7.21 9.00
CA SER A 98 -8.97 7.47 8.87
C SER A 98 -8.64 7.94 7.46
N ASN A 99 -7.72 8.90 7.34
CA ASN A 99 -7.25 9.41 6.05
C ASN A 99 -5.98 8.65 5.62
N ILE A 100 -6.16 7.56 4.92
CA ILE A 100 -5.06 6.74 4.41
C ILE A 100 -4.23 7.48 3.34
N THR A 101 -4.78 8.51 2.71
CA THR A 101 -4.00 9.33 1.76
C THR A 101 -2.81 10.01 2.42
N ASP A 102 -2.99 10.49 3.67
CA ASP A 102 -1.94 11.16 4.43
C ASP A 102 -0.87 10.13 4.85
N GLU A 103 -1.26 8.91 5.23
CA GLU A 103 -0.35 7.81 5.58
C GLU A 103 0.51 7.43 4.37
N VAL A 104 -0.10 7.19 3.19
CA VAL A 104 0.62 6.96 1.92
C VAL A 104 1.56 8.12 1.54
N ALA A 105 1.19 9.36 1.87
CA ALA A 105 2.04 10.52 1.60
C ALA A 105 3.25 10.58 2.55
N GLU A 106 3.07 10.23 3.83
CA GLU A 106 4.14 10.14 4.82
C GLU A 106 5.12 9.02 4.48
N GLU A 107 4.61 7.88 4.01
CA GLU A 107 5.38 6.69 3.59
C GLU A 107 5.60 6.66 2.07
N SER A 108 5.74 7.83 1.48
CA SER A 108 5.84 7.97 0.02
C SER A 108 7.01 7.21 -0.62
N ASP A 109 8.06 6.91 0.13
CA ASP A 109 9.20 6.10 -0.32
C ASP A 109 8.92 4.58 -0.37
N GLU A 110 7.73 4.17 0.09
CA GLU A 110 7.26 2.78 0.04
C GLU A 110 6.05 2.59 -0.89
N HIS A 111 5.37 3.66 -1.31
CA HIS A 111 4.14 3.59 -2.07
C HIS A 111 4.26 4.10 -3.53
N LEU A 112 3.57 3.42 -4.46
CA LEU A 112 3.49 3.82 -5.87
C LEU A 112 2.10 3.54 -6.44
N PHE A 113 1.39 4.59 -6.86
CA PHE A 113 0.20 4.43 -7.70
C PHE A 113 0.56 4.13 -9.15
N VAL A 114 -0.16 3.18 -9.75
CA VAL A 114 -0.02 2.82 -11.16
C VAL A 114 -1.37 2.95 -11.85
N TYR A 115 -1.45 3.85 -12.82
CA TYR A 115 -2.63 4.09 -13.63
C TYR A 115 -2.47 3.48 -15.01
N THR A 116 -3.30 2.49 -15.35
CA THR A 116 -3.19 1.77 -16.64
C THR A 116 -4.52 1.84 -17.40
N PRO A 117 -4.66 2.75 -18.35
CA PRO A 117 -5.83 2.81 -19.22
C PRO A 117 -5.80 1.70 -20.28
N ALA A 118 -6.95 1.10 -20.57
CA ALA A 118 -7.12 0.12 -21.64
C ALA A 118 -8.40 0.40 -22.43
N PRO A 119 -8.31 0.71 -23.74
CA PRO A 119 -7.06 0.87 -24.49
C PRO A 119 -6.25 2.10 -24.06
N SER A 120 -4.93 2.02 -24.17
CA SER A 120 -3.99 3.11 -23.78
C SER A 120 -4.20 4.41 -24.58
N THR A 121 -4.95 4.34 -25.65
CA THR A 121 -5.30 5.50 -26.49
C THR A 121 -6.39 6.38 -25.89
N LEU A 122 -7.12 5.97 -24.84
CA LEU A 122 -8.20 6.77 -24.26
C LEU A 122 -7.70 7.86 -23.31
N LEU A 123 -6.63 7.57 -22.57
CA LEU A 123 -6.11 8.46 -21.54
C LEU A 123 -4.61 8.25 -21.40
N THR A 124 -3.89 9.35 -21.20
CA THR A 124 -2.47 9.31 -20.79
C THR A 124 -2.36 9.92 -19.41
N TYR A 125 -1.55 9.30 -18.53
CA TYR A 125 -1.27 9.84 -17.20
C TYR A 125 0.21 10.21 -17.09
N THR A 126 0.47 11.35 -16.45
CA THR A 126 1.82 11.82 -16.13
C THR A 126 1.86 12.15 -14.65
N TYR A 127 2.81 11.58 -13.93
CA TYR A 127 3.01 11.79 -12.50
C TYR A 127 3.32 13.25 -12.17
N GLY A 128 2.69 13.79 -11.13
CA GLY A 128 2.89 15.15 -10.65
C GLY A 128 3.73 15.25 -9.38
N ASP A 129 3.96 14.14 -8.70
CA ASP A 129 4.61 14.06 -7.41
C ASP A 129 5.73 13.02 -7.36
N LYS A 130 6.63 13.18 -6.38
CA LYS A 130 7.79 12.30 -6.16
C LYS A 130 8.14 12.27 -4.69
N ASP A 131 8.70 11.14 -4.27
CA ASP A 131 9.29 10.95 -2.96
C ASP A 131 10.68 11.60 -2.81
N ALA A 132 11.26 11.48 -1.62
CA ALA A 132 12.59 12.01 -1.31
C ALA A 132 13.72 11.35 -2.13
N ASN A 133 13.50 10.13 -2.65
CA ASN A 133 14.42 9.41 -3.51
C ASN A 133 14.24 9.75 -5.00
N ASN A 134 13.34 10.70 -5.32
CA ASN A 134 13.00 11.14 -6.67
C ASN A 134 12.24 10.11 -7.51
N TYR A 135 11.67 9.07 -6.87
CA TYR A 135 10.73 8.14 -7.50
C TYR A 135 9.31 8.71 -7.48
N VAL A 136 8.52 8.39 -8.49
CA VAL A 136 7.13 8.82 -8.59
C VAL A 136 6.27 8.16 -7.49
N ILE A 137 5.22 8.89 -7.04
CA ILE A 137 4.25 8.40 -6.07
C ILE A 137 2.90 8.18 -6.77
N GLY A 138 2.32 9.22 -7.38
CA GLY A 138 1.07 9.18 -8.11
C GLY A 138 -0.16 9.55 -7.29
N LEU A 139 -0.01 10.18 -6.13
CA LEU A 139 -1.13 10.78 -5.39
C LEU A 139 -1.77 11.91 -6.23
N THR A 140 -0.95 12.57 -7.02
CA THR A 140 -1.40 13.61 -7.95
C THR A 140 -0.67 13.51 -9.29
N GLY A 141 -1.34 13.97 -10.35
CA GLY A 141 -0.76 14.00 -11.68
C GLY A 141 -1.67 14.63 -12.72
N LYS A 142 -1.25 14.51 -13.97
CA LYS A 142 -1.98 15.04 -15.11
C LYS A 142 -2.56 13.89 -15.93
N ALA A 143 -3.87 13.93 -16.17
CA ALA A 143 -4.59 13.00 -17.02
C ALA A 143 -5.05 13.73 -18.30
N VAL A 144 -4.67 13.22 -19.46
CA VAL A 144 -5.07 13.80 -20.75
C VAL A 144 -5.93 12.79 -21.49
N THR A 145 -7.19 13.15 -21.75
CA THR A 145 -8.10 12.35 -22.57
C THR A 145 -7.90 12.65 -24.06
N THR A 146 -8.17 11.66 -24.89
CA THR A 146 -8.08 11.77 -26.33
C THR A 146 -9.48 11.76 -26.95
N VAL A 147 -9.71 10.95 -27.99
CA VAL A 147 -11.00 10.82 -28.68
C VAL A 147 -12.02 10.09 -27.79
N ALA A 148 -13.30 10.27 -28.12
CA ALA A 148 -14.38 9.56 -27.45
C ALA A 148 -14.24 8.04 -27.59
N GLY A 149 -14.57 7.31 -26.52
CA GLY A 149 -14.49 5.87 -26.48
C GLY A 149 -14.77 5.31 -25.08
N THR A 150 -14.82 3.99 -24.98
CA THR A 150 -15.05 3.27 -23.73
C THR A 150 -13.97 2.24 -23.51
N GLY A 151 -13.54 2.08 -22.26
CA GLY A 151 -12.53 1.13 -21.82
C GLY A 151 -12.49 1.03 -20.31
N THR A 152 -11.30 0.78 -19.77
CA THR A 152 -11.06 0.73 -18.32
C THR A 152 -9.88 1.60 -17.94
N LEU A 153 -9.88 2.07 -16.69
CA LEU A 153 -8.71 2.61 -16.02
C LEU A 153 -8.41 1.70 -14.82
N LYS A 154 -7.34 0.89 -14.92
CA LYS A 154 -6.84 0.14 -13.78
C LYS A 154 -6.06 1.09 -12.88
N VAL A 155 -6.40 1.08 -11.59
CA VAL A 155 -5.72 1.82 -10.53
C VAL A 155 -5.16 0.83 -9.54
N ARG A 156 -3.85 0.85 -9.33
CA ARG A 156 -3.19 0.04 -8.31
C ARG A 156 -2.41 0.94 -7.38
N LEU A 157 -2.48 0.67 -6.08
CA LEU A 157 -1.51 1.12 -5.11
C LEU A 157 -0.56 -0.04 -4.84
N ARG A 158 0.73 0.19 -5.08
CA ARG A 158 1.79 -0.77 -4.79
C ARG A 158 2.42 -0.39 -3.46
N HIS A 159 2.49 -1.33 -2.52
CA HIS A 159 3.26 -1.22 -1.29
C HIS A 159 4.61 -1.92 -1.49
N GLN A 160 5.71 -1.18 -1.34
CA GLN A 160 7.07 -1.59 -1.73
C GLN A 160 8.09 -1.30 -0.63
N PRO A 161 7.85 -1.69 0.65
CA PRO A 161 8.71 -1.36 1.77
C PRO A 161 10.16 -1.80 1.52
N GLY A 162 11.09 -0.85 1.67
CA GLY A 162 12.52 -1.08 1.45
C GLY A 162 12.94 -1.52 0.04
N THR A 163 11.97 -1.65 -0.89
CA THR A 163 12.24 -2.19 -2.25
C THR A 163 11.81 -1.27 -3.38
N LYS A 164 11.17 -0.13 -3.08
CA LYS A 164 10.74 0.84 -4.08
C LYS A 164 11.92 1.31 -4.94
N ASN A 165 11.75 1.23 -6.26
CA ASN A 165 12.79 1.55 -7.24
C ASN A 165 12.24 2.35 -8.44
N GLY A 166 11.03 2.92 -8.30
CA GLY A 166 10.36 3.67 -9.34
C GLY A 166 9.64 2.82 -10.39
N THR A 167 9.62 1.49 -10.23
CA THR A 167 8.86 0.57 -11.10
C THR A 167 7.72 -0.11 -10.33
N PRO A 168 6.65 -0.57 -11.00
CA PRO A 168 5.55 -1.28 -10.33
C PRO A 168 5.87 -2.74 -9.96
N SER A 169 7.07 -3.24 -10.23
CA SER A 169 7.41 -4.66 -10.11
C SER A 169 7.55 -5.16 -8.66
N PRO A 170 8.24 -4.44 -7.73
CA PRO A 170 8.34 -4.90 -6.35
C PRO A 170 7.02 -4.79 -5.59
N GLY A 171 6.92 -5.51 -4.44
CA GLY A 171 5.86 -5.35 -3.45
C GLY A 171 4.53 -6.03 -3.79
N SER A 172 3.51 -5.71 -2.97
CA SER A 172 2.12 -6.19 -3.08
C SER A 172 1.17 -5.09 -3.55
N ASP A 173 -0.09 -5.43 -3.83
CA ASP A 173 -1.14 -4.44 -4.13
C ASP A 173 -2.01 -4.22 -2.88
N ASP A 174 -2.12 -2.99 -2.39
CA ASP A 174 -3.11 -2.58 -1.39
C ASP A 174 -4.41 -2.16 -2.06
N VAL A 175 -4.32 -1.65 -3.30
CA VAL A 175 -5.46 -1.33 -4.17
C VAL A 175 -5.23 -1.95 -5.54
N ASN A 176 -6.26 -2.60 -6.09
CA ASN A 176 -6.26 -3.13 -7.45
C ASN A 176 -7.67 -3.08 -8.05
N LEU A 177 -8.02 -1.95 -8.66
CA LEU A 177 -9.36 -1.65 -9.12
C LEU A 177 -9.40 -1.38 -10.63
N ASP A 178 -10.41 -1.90 -11.31
CA ASP A 178 -10.69 -1.66 -12.73
C ASP A 178 -11.93 -0.78 -12.89
N PHE A 179 -11.76 0.55 -12.91
CA PHE A 179 -12.84 1.47 -13.21
C PHE A 179 -13.24 1.40 -14.69
N ILE A 180 -14.55 1.37 -14.97
CA ILE A 180 -15.02 1.64 -16.35
C ILE A 180 -14.68 3.09 -16.69
N LEU A 181 -14.01 3.30 -17.83
CA LEU A 181 -13.67 4.64 -18.36
C LEU A 181 -14.47 4.93 -19.62
N LYS A 182 -15.24 6.02 -19.60
CA LYS A 182 -15.94 6.57 -20.75
C LYS A 182 -15.43 7.97 -21.05
N VAL A 183 -14.90 8.15 -22.24
CA VAL A 183 -14.56 9.47 -22.79
C VAL A 183 -15.68 9.86 -23.76
N GLN A 184 -16.51 10.89 -23.40
CA GLN A 184 -17.74 11.22 -24.11
C GLN A 184 -18.12 12.73 -24.05
#